data_da7f9c8e75286950ffd7a132c357dd32
#
_entry.id   da7f9c8e75286950ffd7a132c357dd32
#
_cell.length_a   1.000
_cell.length_b   1.000
_cell.length_c   1.000
_cell.angle_alpha   90.00
_cell.angle_beta   90.00
_cell.angle_gamma   90.00
#
_symmetry.space_group_name_H-M   'P 1'
#
loop_
_entity.id
_entity.type
_entity.pdbx_description
1 polymer ?
#
loop_
_entity_poly.entity_id
_entity_poly.type
_entity_poly.pdbx_seq_one_letter_code
_entity_poly.pdbx_strand_id
1 'polypeptide(L)'
;MNIKPVIITSRGACVFVDDAGRMEISGDQNKSRDRINKLLVELKNEIGTGVRILEELYVSSPKDYETLFEEKKTIDVILLCIFGVTPIDELLQWKKPIIAFSGQYTPAMALYAVGEERHQSKNIFVALDYEDILKTLRVLEVKQTLARTRIVLFGSPPTWHLRWYGFPDLETIRRKTGLQFIPIELRELIDTVQKVDATEAASQADKWTSDAKQVIEPTSEHLKQSAAVYLAMKHILSRKGAQAMAINCLEITQSNKFSEKIINPCLGMSFLRDKGIASGCEMDIAGLLSMILLSDLGQKPSFLGNIVHADPKSNVIKLSHCILPTRMPGFKEAPLPYTLRNYHGKKGVTAFTDIPKGVEVTLARVQRNLERIVALTGEVVACEDTEFCRNTVTIKIQNVRDFIGQAEGNHHGMIFGNYLNDLEVLSDVLDCSFRSL
;
A
#
# COMPACT_ATOMS: atom_id res chain seq x y z
N MET A 1 -11.72 1.91 12.35
CA MET A 1 -12.07 3.29 11.93
C MET A 1 -13.55 3.55 12.19
N ASN A 2 -13.89 4.63 12.90
CA ASN A 2 -15.26 5.00 13.21
C ASN A 2 -15.74 6.11 12.25
N ILE A 3 -16.74 5.82 11.45
CA ILE A 3 -17.35 6.77 10.50
C ILE A 3 -18.62 7.32 11.09
N LYS A 4 -18.75 8.64 11.15
CA LYS A 4 -20.00 9.33 11.56
C LYS A 4 -20.70 9.88 10.34
N PRO A 5 -21.85 9.33 9.94
CA PRO A 5 -22.71 9.95 8.95
C PRO A 5 -23.34 11.21 9.53
N VAL A 6 -23.18 12.33 8.84
CA VAL A 6 -23.81 13.62 9.15
C VAL A 6 -24.64 14.04 7.95
N ILE A 7 -25.93 14.13 8.12
CA ILE A 7 -26.89 14.35 7.04
C ILE A 7 -27.43 15.78 7.16
N ILE A 8 -27.01 16.62 6.24
CA ILE A 8 -27.49 18.01 6.16
C ILE A 8 -28.84 18.04 5.47
N THR A 9 -29.82 18.48 6.20
CA THR A 9 -31.20 18.70 5.70
C THR A 9 -31.56 20.15 5.80
N SER A 10 -32.57 20.60 5.05
CA SER A 10 -33.15 21.95 5.22
C SER A 10 -34.64 21.83 5.45
N ARG A 11 -35.23 22.85 6.12
CA ARG A 11 -36.68 23.01 6.20
C ARG A 11 -37.26 23.56 4.86
N GLY A 12 -37.02 22.84 3.78
CA GLY A 12 -37.40 23.27 2.45
C GLY A 12 -37.27 22.18 1.41
N ALA A 13 -37.49 22.53 0.17
CA ALA A 13 -37.38 21.59 -0.93
C ALA A 13 -35.92 21.12 -1.14
N CYS A 14 -35.72 19.81 -1.21
CA CYS A 14 -34.49 19.22 -1.67
C CYS A 14 -34.57 18.95 -3.16
N VAL A 15 -33.50 19.18 -3.89
CA VAL A 15 -33.37 18.82 -5.30
C VAL A 15 -32.90 17.39 -5.41
N PHE A 16 -33.66 16.55 -6.06
CA PHE A 16 -33.29 15.20 -6.43
C PHE A 16 -33.20 15.09 -7.95
N VAL A 17 -32.45 14.14 -8.42
CA VAL A 17 -32.48 13.76 -9.83
C VAL A 17 -32.73 12.24 -9.87
N ASP A 18 -33.59 11.79 -10.76
CA ASP A 18 -33.88 10.36 -10.92
C ASP A 18 -32.77 9.62 -11.71
N ASP A 19 -32.89 8.29 -11.83
CA ASP A 19 -31.94 7.48 -12.56
C ASP A 19 -31.84 7.82 -14.06
N ALA A 20 -32.76 8.66 -14.58
CA ALA A 20 -32.73 9.13 -15.94
C ALA A 20 -32.16 10.58 -16.05
N GLY A 21 -31.61 11.12 -14.97
CA GLY A 21 -31.01 12.47 -14.95
C GLY A 21 -32.03 13.62 -14.89
N ARG A 22 -33.30 13.34 -14.53
CA ARG A 22 -34.34 14.37 -14.45
C ARG A 22 -34.41 14.98 -13.05
N MET A 23 -34.37 16.29 -12.95
CA MET A 23 -34.48 17.01 -11.67
C MET A 23 -35.91 16.91 -11.10
N GLU A 24 -36.01 16.48 -9.88
CA GLU A 24 -37.20 16.47 -9.06
C GLU A 24 -36.98 17.36 -7.83
N ILE A 25 -37.85 18.32 -7.61
CA ILE A 25 -37.87 19.13 -6.39
C ILE A 25 -38.89 18.50 -5.46
N SER A 26 -38.44 17.92 -4.35
CA SER A 26 -39.34 17.31 -3.39
C SER A 26 -39.06 17.85 -2.00
N GLY A 27 -40.16 18.25 -1.32
CA GLY A 27 -40.14 18.57 0.11
C GLY A 27 -40.19 17.35 1.03
N ASP A 28 -40.20 16.15 0.46
CA ASP A 28 -40.33 14.91 1.22
C ASP A 28 -38.98 14.47 1.81
N GLN A 29 -38.79 14.74 3.09
CA GLN A 29 -37.59 14.29 3.85
C GLN A 29 -37.46 12.77 3.94
N ASN A 30 -38.53 12.00 3.74
CA ASN A 30 -38.46 10.55 3.80
C ASN A 30 -37.70 9.97 2.60
N LYS A 31 -37.83 10.59 1.41
CA LYS A 31 -37.02 10.16 0.24
C LYS A 31 -35.53 10.30 0.48
N SER A 32 -35.09 11.35 1.18
CA SER A 32 -33.69 11.54 1.56
C SER A 32 -33.23 10.45 2.53
N ARG A 33 -34.05 10.14 3.53
CA ARG A 33 -33.78 9.11 4.53
C ARG A 33 -33.65 7.72 3.90
N ASP A 34 -34.54 7.36 3.01
CA ASP A 34 -34.53 6.04 2.35
C ASP A 34 -33.27 5.86 1.51
N ARG A 35 -32.85 6.90 0.77
CA ARG A 35 -31.59 6.86 -0.01
C ARG A 35 -30.35 6.74 0.87
N ILE A 36 -30.30 7.49 1.97
CA ILE A 36 -29.18 7.42 2.93
C ILE A 36 -29.16 6.04 3.59
N ASN A 37 -30.30 5.53 4.02
CA ASN A 37 -30.37 4.20 4.62
C ASN A 37 -29.87 3.13 3.65
N LYS A 38 -30.23 3.21 2.38
CA LYS A 38 -29.72 2.31 1.34
C LYS A 38 -28.19 2.43 1.22
N LEU A 39 -27.66 3.66 1.10
CA LEU A 39 -26.23 3.95 1.05
C LEU A 39 -25.50 3.35 2.28
N LEU A 40 -26.00 3.59 3.48
CA LEU A 40 -25.38 3.11 4.72
C LEU A 40 -25.45 1.60 4.86
N VAL A 41 -26.51 0.95 4.35
CA VAL A 41 -26.61 -0.52 4.30
C VAL A 41 -25.59 -1.10 3.33
N GLU A 42 -25.46 -0.52 2.14
CA GLU A 42 -24.46 -0.93 1.15
C GLU A 42 -23.04 -0.75 1.71
N LEU A 43 -22.73 0.41 2.31
CA LEU A 43 -21.46 0.65 2.99
C LEU A 43 -21.18 -0.39 4.07
N LYS A 44 -22.15 -0.73 4.91
CA LYS A 44 -21.98 -1.75 5.98
C LYS A 44 -21.65 -3.13 5.42
N ASN A 45 -22.16 -3.47 4.25
CA ASN A 45 -21.94 -4.78 3.62
C ASN A 45 -20.56 -4.90 2.95
N GLU A 46 -20.02 -3.80 2.43
CA GLU A 46 -18.78 -3.81 1.65
C GLU A 46 -17.54 -3.36 2.44
N ILE A 47 -17.74 -2.65 3.53
CA ILE A 47 -16.65 -2.18 4.40
C ILE A 47 -16.11 -3.35 5.23
N GLY A 48 -14.80 -3.47 5.27
CA GLY A 48 -14.09 -4.49 6.03
C GLY A 48 -14.36 -4.43 7.55
N THR A 49 -14.06 -5.51 8.26
CA THR A 49 -14.32 -5.70 9.69
C THR A 49 -13.66 -4.67 10.62
N GLY A 50 -12.71 -3.87 10.12
CA GLY A 50 -12.02 -2.80 10.85
C GLY A 50 -12.75 -1.46 10.89
N VAL A 51 -13.89 -1.33 10.19
CA VAL A 51 -14.64 -0.07 10.06
C VAL A 51 -16.01 -0.20 10.72
N ARG A 52 -16.35 0.82 11.53
CA ARG A 52 -17.64 0.91 12.21
C ARG A 52 -18.38 2.17 11.78
N ILE A 53 -19.59 2.03 11.26
CA ILE A 53 -20.50 3.15 11.00
C ILE A 53 -21.24 3.42 12.31
N LEU A 54 -21.08 4.64 12.82
CA LEU A 54 -21.79 5.15 13.99
C LEU A 54 -23.22 5.51 13.62
N GLU A 55 -24.05 5.79 14.63
CA GLU A 55 -25.40 6.30 14.44
C GLU A 55 -25.36 7.61 13.64
N GLU A 56 -26.25 7.74 12.68
CA GLU A 56 -26.36 8.93 11.85
C GLU A 56 -26.91 10.14 12.62
N LEU A 57 -26.41 11.33 12.27
CA LEU A 57 -26.90 12.61 12.81
C LEU A 57 -27.56 13.41 11.69
N TYR A 58 -28.83 13.77 11.88
CA TYR A 58 -29.54 14.68 11.01
C TYR A 58 -29.40 16.13 11.50
N VAL A 59 -28.91 17.00 10.63
CA VAL A 59 -28.64 18.39 10.92
C VAL A 59 -29.55 19.28 10.08
N SER A 60 -30.44 20.03 10.74
CA SER A 60 -31.31 21.01 10.14
C SER A 60 -31.04 22.44 10.66
N SER A 61 -30.22 22.55 11.70
CA SER A 61 -29.80 23.81 12.32
C SER A 61 -28.43 23.66 12.97
N PRO A 62 -27.68 24.76 13.19
CA PRO A 62 -26.38 24.69 13.89
C PRO A 62 -26.44 24.06 15.28
N LYS A 63 -27.56 24.13 15.98
CA LYS A 63 -27.73 23.53 17.31
C LYS A 63 -27.61 22.00 17.29
N ASP A 64 -27.93 21.35 16.18
CA ASP A 64 -27.90 19.92 16.05
C ASP A 64 -26.46 19.37 16.13
N TYR A 65 -25.44 20.23 15.97
CA TYR A 65 -24.04 19.86 16.14
C TYR A 65 -23.60 19.68 17.60
N GLU A 66 -24.37 20.12 18.58
CA GLU A 66 -24.00 20.02 20.01
C GLU A 66 -23.73 18.56 20.41
N THR A 67 -24.59 17.63 19.98
CA THR A 67 -24.40 16.19 20.23
C THR A 67 -23.16 15.62 19.57
N LEU A 68 -22.80 16.11 18.39
CA LEU A 68 -21.62 15.69 17.66
C LEU A 68 -20.32 16.12 18.35
N PHE A 69 -20.32 17.26 19.04
CA PHE A 69 -19.16 17.73 19.79
C PHE A 69 -18.76 16.79 20.92
N GLU A 70 -19.74 16.18 21.60
CA GLU A 70 -19.49 15.20 22.65
C GLU A 70 -18.82 13.93 22.12
N GLU A 71 -19.17 13.52 20.91
CA GLU A 71 -18.63 12.32 20.23
C GLU A 71 -17.31 12.56 19.48
N LYS A 72 -16.83 13.80 19.39
CA LYS A 72 -15.67 14.19 18.55
C LYS A 72 -14.44 13.29 18.72
N LYS A 73 -14.18 12.82 19.94
CA LYS A 73 -13.00 11.97 20.21
C LYS A 73 -13.12 10.56 19.62
N THR A 74 -14.33 10.07 19.45
CA THR A 74 -14.62 8.71 18.96
C THR A 74 -14.73 8.64 17.45
N ILE A 75 -14.92 9.78 16.79
CA ILE A 75 -15.11 9.88 15.35
C ILE A 75 -13.73 9.96 14.65
N ASP A 76 -13.50 9.09 13.68
CA ASP A 76 -12.29 9.12 12.83
C ASP A 76 -12.54 9.84 11.52
N VAL A 77 -13.71 9.65 10.90
CA VAL A 77 -14.11 10.21 9.60
C VAL A 77 -15.55 10.69 9.67
N ILE A 78 -15.84 11.84 9.04
CA ILE A 78 -17.20 12.35 8.84
C ILE A 78 -17.61 12.02 7.40
N LEU A 79 -18.69 11.25 7.24
CA LEU A 79 -19.38 11.11 5.95
C LEU A 79 -20.49 12.16 5.90
N LEU A 80 -20.22 13.27 5.21
CA LEU A 80 -21.09 14.42 5.13
C LEU A 80 -22.03 14.27 3.92
N CYS A 81 -23.28 13.90 4.17
CA CYS A 81 -24.32 13.75 3.15
C CYS A 81 -25.12 15.06 3.05
N ILE A 82 -25.03 15.76 1.92
CA ILE A 82 -25.55 17.12 1.75
C ILE A 82 -26.84 17.10 0.91
N PHE A 83 -27.96 17.30 1.56
CA PHE A 83 -29.30 17.40 0.95
C PHE A 83 -30.00 18.73 1.26
N GLY A 84 -29.29 19.65 1.91
CA GLY A 84 -29.82 20.95 2.33
C GLY A 84 -28.74 22.02 2.40
N VAL A 85 -29.06 23.18 2.90
CA VAL A 85 -28.21 24.39 2.93
C VAL A 85 -27.85 24.84 4.36
N THR A 86 -27.88 23.95 5.32
CA THR A 86 -27.46 24.29 6.70
C THR A 86 -25.95 24.52 6.73
N PRO A 87 -25.44 25.58 7.39
CA PRO A 87 -24.01 25.88 7.49
C PRO A 87 -23.24 24.72 8.13
N ILE A 88 -22.01 24.43 7.61
CA ILE A 88 -21.14 23.35 8.04
C ILE A 88 -19.79 23.85 8.58
N ASP A 89 -19.62 25.16 8.73
CA ASP A 89 -18.39 25.82 9.14
C ASP A 89 -17.76 25.20 10.40
N GLU A 90 -18.61 24.82 11.37
CA GLU A 90 -18.17 24.21 12.60
C GLU A 90 -17.52 22.83 12.37
N LEU A 91 -18.03 22.03 11.42
CA LEU A 91 -17.45 20.73 11.07
C LEU A 91 -16.08 20.88 10.38
N LEU A 92 -15.95 21.88 9.51
CA LEU A 92 -14.73 22.13 8.76
C LEU A 92 -13.56 22.47 9.68
N GLN A 93 -13.83 23.09 10.83
CA GLN A 93 -12.83 23.44 11.84
C GLN A 93 -12.30 22.24 12.63
N TRP A 94 -12.91 21.06 12.54
CA TRP A 94 -12.53 19.90 13.35
C TRP A 94 -11.23 19.23 12.93
N LYS A 95 -10.72 19.53 11.75
CA LYS A 95 -9.52 18.89 11.16
C LYS A 95 -9.61 17.36 11.07
N LYS A 96 -10.83 16.82 11.11
CA LYS A 96 -11.11 15.40 10.84
C LYS A 96 -11.26 15.22 9.33
N PRO A 97 -10.95 14.05 8.78
CA PRO A 97 -11.29 13.74 7.39
C PRO A 97 -12.79 13.84 7.17
N ILE A 98 -13.18 14.58 6.12
CA ILE A 98 -14.58 14.76 5.70
C ILE A 98 -14.71 14.23 4.28
N ILE A 99 -15.62 13.29 4.07
CA ILE A 99 -16.05 12.84 2.73
C ILE A 99 -17.40 13.51 2.46
N ALA A 100 -17.39 14.53 1.62
CA ALA A 100 -18.58 15.25 1.23
C ALA A 100 -19.26 14.56 0.03
N PHE A 101 -20.52 14.20 0.20
CA PHE A 101 -21.34 13.49 -0.78
C PHE A 101 -22.72 14.11 -0.87
N SER A 102 -23.21 14.40 -2.06
CA SER A 102 -24.52 15.01 -2.29
C SER A 102 -25.48 14.15 -3.15
N GLY A 103 -25.19 12.84 -3.22
CA GLY A 103 -25.94 11.92 -4.08
C GLY A 103 -25.50 11.99 -5.55
N GLN A 104 -26.04 11.13 -6.37
CA GLN A 104 -25.64 10.99 -7.79
C GLN A 104 -25.78 12.29 -8.61
N TYR A 105 -26.37 13.37 -8.08
CA TYR A 105 -27.00 14.38 -8.89
C TYR A 105 -26.55 15.81 -8.70
N THR A 106 -25.80 16.09 -7.64
CA THR A 106 -25.27 17.44 -7.49
C THR A 106 -23.89 17.44 -6.82
N PRO A 107 -22.83 17.04 -7.52
CA PRO A 107 -21.47 17.38 -7.09
C PRO A 107 -21.37 18.87 -6.74
N ALA A 108 -22.17 19.70 -7.41
CA ALA A 108 -22.31 21.12 -7.13
C ALA A 108 -22.67 21.43 -5.68
N MET A 109 -23.56 20.68 -5.03
CA MET A 109 -23.94 20.96 -3.63
C MET A 109 -22.78 20.59 -2.68
N ALA A 110 -22.09 19.49 -2.92
CA ALA A 110 -20.90 19.16 -2.15
C ALA A 110 -19.78 20.16 -2.38
N LEU A 111 -19.54 20.55 -3.64
CA LEU A 111 -18.55 21.57 -4.01
C LEU A 111 -18.91 22.95 -3.41
N TYR A 112 -20.17 23.32 -3.42
CA TYR A 112 -20.62 24.56 -2.81
C TYR A 112 -20.41 24.57 -1.30
N ALA A 113 -20.73 23.47 -0.62
CA ALA A 113 -20.63 23.37 0.83
C ALA A 113 -19.19 23.35 1.35
N VAL A 114 -18.24 22.73 0.61
CA VAL A 114 -16.84 22.59 1.04
C VAL A 114 -15.85 23.38 0.16
N GLY A 115 -16.34 24.22 -0.73
CA GLY A 115 -15.61 24.83 -1.85
C GLY A 115 -14.22 25.37 -1.54
N GLU A 116 -14.14 26.46 -0.78
CA GLU A 116 -12.85 27.11 -0.49
C GLU A 116 -12.01 26.30 0.49
N GLU A 117 -12.61 25.72 1.51
CA GLU A 117 -11.92 24.96 2.55
C GLU A 117 -11.24 23.70 2.00
N ARG A 118 -11.80 23.10 0.94
CA ARG A 118 -11.17 21.95 0.26
C ARG A 118 -9.78 22.30 -0.28
N HIS A 119 -9.58 23.49 -0.80
CA HIS A 119 -8.29 23.94 -1.32
C HIS A 119 -7.30 24.28 -0.21
N GLN A 120 -7.78 24.59 0.98
CA GLN A 120 -6.97 24.92 2.15
C GLN A 120 -6.72 23.71 3.05
N SER A 121 -7.55 22.67 2.97
CA SER A 121 -7.48 21.49 3.82
C SER A 121 -7.36 20.20 3.00
N LYS A 122 -6.27 19.48 3.17
CA LYS A 122 -6.04 18.16 2.57
C LYS A 122 -6.85 17.02 3.20
N ASN A 123 -7.79 17.37 4.09
CA ASN A 123 -8.64 16.38 4.78
C ASN A 123 -10.10 16.43 4.29
N ILE A 124 -10.40 17.17 3.23
CA ILE A 124 -11.75 17.29 2.69
C ILE A 124 -11.79 16.69 1.28
N PHE A 125 -12.58 15.65 1.12
CA PHE A 125 -12.74 14.87 -0.11
C PHE A 125 -14.17 15.02 -0.62
N VAL A 126 -14.35 15.13 -1.93
CA VAL A 126 -15.67 15.13 -2.56
C VAL A 126 -15.84 13.81 -3.29
N ALA A 127 -16.85 13.05 -2.90
CA ALA A 127 -17.25 11.82 -3.56
C ALA A 127 -18.38 12.10 -4.55
N LEU A 128 -18.24 11.61 -5.77
CA LEU A 128 -19.27 11.74 -6.81
C LEU A 128 -20.29 10.61 -6.71
N ASP A 129 -19.83 9.44 -6.31
CA ASP A 129 -20.63 8.24 -6.19
C ASP A 129 -20.20 7.38 -4.98
N TYR A 130 -20.79 6.23 -4.88
CA TYR A 130 -20.52 5.25 -3.83
C TYR A 130 -19.08 4.67 -3.90
N GLU A 131 -18.58 4.45 -5.10
CA GLU A 131 -17.21 3.91 -5.28
C GLU A 131 -16.15 4.89 -4.80
N ASP A 132 -16.37 6.20 -5.02
CA ASP A 132 -15.47 7.24 -4.53
C ASP A 132 -15.46 7.31 -2.99
N ILE A 133 -16.61 7.09 -2.34
CA ILE A 133 -16.67 6.97 -0.87
C ILE A 133 -15.81 5.79 -0.41
N LEU A 134 -16.01 4.61 -1.00
CA LEU A 134 -15.26 3.40 -0.64
C LEU A 134 -13.76 3.57 -0.87
N LYS A 135 -13.36 4.14 -2.02
CA LYS A 135 -11.95 4.41 -2.32
C LYS A 135 -11.32 5.34 -1.28
N THR A 136 -12.00 6.46 -0.98
CA THR A 136 -11.50 7.42 0.01
C THR A 136 -11.40 6.79 1.39
N LEU A 137 -12.36 5.98 1.81
CA LEU A 137 -12.32 5.25 3.08
C LEU A 137 -11.15 4.27 3.13
N ARG A 138 -10.86 3.54 2.05
CA ARG A 138 -9.68 2.66 1.95
C ARG A 138 -8.38 3.44 2.13
N VAL A 139 -8.25 4.58 1.46
CA VAL A 139 -7.07 5.44 1.61
C VAL A 139 -6.89 5.94 3.05
N LEU A 140 -7.98 6.35 3.71
CA LEU A 140 -7.95 6.76 5.11
C LEU A 140 -7.60 5.59 6.05
N GLU A 141 -8.03 4.37 5.73
CA GLU A 141 -7.65 3.16 6.45
C GLU A 141 -6.15 2.86 6.32
N VAL A 142 -5.55 3.08 5.14
CA VAL A 142 -4.11 2.97 4.92
C VAL A 142 -3.35 3.89 5.89
N LYS A 143 -3.74 5.14 6.03
CA LYS A 143 -3.11 6.06 7.00
C LYS A 143 -3.17 5.53 8.43
N GLN A 144 -4.31 4.97 8.85
CA GLN A 144 -4.45 4.39 10.17
C GLN A 144 -3.60 3.12 10.35
N THR A 145 -3.50 2.30 9.31
CA THR A 145 -2.66 1.11 9.28
C THR A 145 -1.20 1.48 9.42
N LEU A 146 -0.72 2.49 8.68
CA LEU A 146 0.65 3.01 8.81
C LEU A 146 0.97 3.42 10.25
N ALA A 147 0.06 4.12 10.94
CA ALA A 147 0.25 4.56 12.32
C ALA A 147 0.42 3.41 13.33
N ARG A 148 0.01 2.20 12.98
CA ARG A 148 0.13 0.98 13.80
C ARG A 148 1.23 0.04 13.30
N THR A 149 1.80 0.32 12.12
CA THR A 149 2.79 -0.55 11.48
C THR A 149 4.15 -0.39 12.12
N ARG A 150 4.74 -1.54 12.46
CA ARG A 150 6.09 -1.66 13.00
C ARG A 150 6.99 -2.31 11.96
N ILE A 151 8.15 -1.72 11.73
CA ILE A 151 9.12 -2.13 10.72
C ILE A 151 10.41 -2.57 11.42
N VAL A 152 10.80 -3.82 11.25
CA VAL A 152 12.10 -4.32 11.71
C VAL A 152 13.16 -3.98 10.67
N LEU A 153 14.28 -3.40 11.12
CA LEU A 153 15.44 -3.08 10.32
C LEU A 153 16.60 -4.02 10.69
N PHE A 154 16.91 -4.98 9.81
CA PHE A 154 17.99 -5.96 10.02
C PHE A 154 19.32 -5.42 9.49
N GLY A 155 20.22 -5.06 10.40
CA GLY A 155 21.53 -4.48 10.09
C GLY A 155 21.51 -2.96 9.94
N SER A 156 22.65 -2.41 9.53
CA SER A 156 22.82 -0.97 9.30
C SER A 156 22.65 -0.63 7.83
N PRO A 157 22.26 0.61 7.50
CA PRO A 157 22.22 1.02 6.09
C PRO A 157 23.59 0.88 5.43
N PRO A 158 23.65 0.42 4.17
CA PRO A 158 24.89 0.39 3.42
C PRO A 158 25.51 1.81 3.32
N THR A 159 26.81 1.92 3.42
CA THR A 159 27.49 3.24 3.39
C THR A 159 27.26 4.04 2.10
N TRP A 160 27.07 3.35 0.99
CA TRP A 160 26.75 4.00 -0.30
C TRP A 160 25.32 4.54 -0.37
N HIS A 161 24.35 3.96 0.36
CA HIS A 161 23.02 4.55 0.53
C HIS A 161 23.09 5.93 1.16
N LEU A 162 23.96 6.09 2.16
CA LEU A 162 24.17 7.39 2.81
C LEU A 162 24.74 8.43 1.87
N ARG A 163 25.51 8.02 0.86
CA ARG A 163 26.20 8.93 -0.07
C ARG A 163 25.41 9.25 -1.33
N TRP A 164 24.67 8.28 -1.89
CA TRP A 164 24.08 8.40 -3.23
C TRP A 164 22.56 8.57 -3.22
N TYR A 165 21.86 7.95 -2.29
CA TYR A 165 20.40 8.01 -2.22
C TYR A 165 19.89 8.85 -1.06
N GLY A 166 20.76 9.14 -0.08
CA GLY A 166 20.35 9.69 1.20
C GLY A 166 19.47 8.68 1.97
N PHE A 167 19.97 8.17 3.08
CA PHE A 167 19.10 7.40 3.96
C PHE A 167 18.03 8.35 4.52
N PRO A 168 16.74 8.01 4.43
CA PRO A 168 15.70 8.93 4.84
C PRO A 168 15.75 9.18 6.35
N ASP A 169 15.32 10.37 6.76
CA ASP A 169 15.12 10.71 8.15
C ASP A 169 13.91 9.94 8.70
N LEU A 170 14.19 8.86 9.44
CA LEU A 170 13.18 7.98 10.00
C LEU A 170 12.25 8.71 10.98
N GLU A 171 12.75 9.74 11.67
CA GLU A 171 11.94 10.54 12.59
C GLU A 171 10.93 11.41 11.83
N THR A 172 11.34 12.01 10.72
CA THR A 172 10.40 12.73 9.85
C THR A 172 9.32 11.82 9.29
N ILE A 173 9.68 10.62 8.83
CA ILE A 173 8.70 9.63 8.38
C ILE A 173 7.77 9.22 9.52
N ARG A 174 8.31 8.94 10.71
CA ARG A 174 7.52 8.59 11.88
C ARG A 174 6.51 9.68 12.25
N ARG A 175 6.90 10.95 12.22
CA ARG A 175 5.98 12.08 12.51
C ARG A 175 4.86 12.19 11.48
N LYS A 176 5.13 11.95 10.20
CA LYS A 176 4.13 12.01 9.13
C LYS A 176 3.16 10.83 9.13
N THR A 177 3.64 9.63 9.46
CA THR A 177 2.90 8.38 9.24
C THR A 177 2.52 7.66 10.52
N GLY A 178 3.23 7.86 11.62
CA GLY A 178 3.14 7.08 12.85
C GLY A 178 3.92 5.76 12.81
N LEU A 179 4.56 5.41 11.69
CA LEU A 179 5.39 4.19 11.54
C LEU A 179 6.44 4.09 12.65
N GLN A 180 6.66 2.87 13.15
CA GLN A 180 7.68 2.59 14.14
C GLN A 180 8.81 1.75 13.55
N PHE A 181 10.05 2.21 13.69
CA PHE A 181 11.24 1.50 13.22
C PHE A 181 11.95 0.81 14.39
N ILE A 182 12.25 -0.48 14.23
CA ILE A 182 12.88 -1.33 15.26
C ILE A 182 14.20 -1.84 14.69
N PRO A 183 15.33 -1.23 15.03
CA PRO A 183 16.64 -1.72 14.59
C PRO A 183 16.99 -3.04 15.28
N ILE A 184 17.52 -3.98 14.50
CA ILE A 184 18.00 -5.30 14.93
C ILE A 184 19.37 -5.52 14.28
N GLU A 185 20.36 -5.91 15.07
CA GLU A 185 21.66 -6.26 14.52
C GLU A 185 21.59 -7.56 13.69
N LEU A 186 22.31 -7.65 12.58
CA LEU A 186 22.38 -8.88 11.77
C LEU A 186 22.82 -10.09 12.58
N ARG A 187 23.64 -9.89 13.61
CA ARG A 187 24.06 -10.96 14.51
C ARG A 187 22.88 -11.61 15.20
N GLU A 188 21.87 -10.84 15.66
CA GLU A 188 20.66 -11.41 16.28
C GLU A 188 19.89 -12.30 15.29
N LEU A 189 19.80 -11.91 14.01
CA LEU A 189 19.21 -12.76 12.98
C LEU A 189 20.00 -14.06 12.81
N ILE A 190 21.33 -13.98 12.69
CA ILE A 190 22.20 -15.15 12.52
C ILE A 190 22.09 -16.11 13.71
N ASP A 191 22.15 -15.58 14.92
CA ASP A 191 22.00 -16.38 16.14
C ASP A 191 20.60 -17.03 16.24
N THR A 192 19.58 -16.38 15.68
CA THR A 192 18.21 -16.94 15.59
C THR A 192 18.14 -18.03 14.54
N VAL A 193 18.77 -17.86 13.36
CA VAL A 193 18.84 -18.89 12.31
C VAL A 193 19.48 -20.17 12.85
N GLN A 194 20.56 -20.05 13.64
CA GLN A 194 21.25 -21.22 14.22
C GLN A 194 20.40 -21.97 15.25
N LYS A 195 19.36 -21.36 15.78
CA LYS A 195 18.44 -21.96 16.77
C LYS A 195 17.15 -22.50 16.15
N VAL A 196 16.96 -22.33 14.85
CA VAL A 196 15.78 -22.89 14.14
C VAL A 196 15.86 -24.41 14.18
N ASP A 197 14.75 -25.04 14.52
CA ASP A 197 14.64 -26.50 14.51
C ASP A 197 14.85 -27.05 13.08
N ALA A 198 15.77 -28.01 12.95
CA ALA A 198 16.15 -28.58 11.66
C ALA A 198 14.98 -29.31 10.97
N THR A 199 14.07 -29.89 11.77
CA THR A 199 12.89 -30.59 11.25
C THR A 199 11.87 -29.59 10.71
N GLU A 200 11.69 -28.45 11.39
CA GLU A 200 10.82 -27.38 10.92
C GLU A 200 11.35 -26.75 9.63
N ALA A 201 12.67 -26.50 9.56
CA ALA A 201 13.34 -26.01 8.37
C ALA A 201 13.22 -27.00 7.19
N ALA A 202 13.38 -28.28 7.43
CA ALA A 202 13.23 -29.33 6.41
C ALA A 202 11.76 -29.37 5.90
N SER A 203 10.79 -29.40 6.80
CA SER A 203 9.37 -29.39 6.45
C SER A 203 8.98 -28.18 5.61
N GLN A 204 9.48 -26.99 5.96
CA GLN A 204 9.24 -25.79 5.17
C GLN A 204 9.88 -25.84 3.79
N ALA A 205 11.11 -26.39 3.69
CA ALA A 205 11.81 -26.58 2.41
C ALA A 205 11.08 -27.59 1.52
N ASP A 206 10.62 -28.71 2.09
CA ASP A 206 9.84 -29.73 1.37
C ASP A 206 8.53 -29.13 0.83
N LYS A 207 7.84 -28.28 1.62
CA LYS A 207 6.66 -27.58 1.17
C LYS A 207 6.95 -26.69 -0.05
N TRP A 208 8.00 -25.89 0.00
CA TRP A 208 8.39 -25.03 -1.13
C TRP A 208 8.74 -25.81 -2.37
N THR A 209 9.41 -26.97 -2.19
CA THR A 209 9.76 -27.88 -3.28
C THR A 209 8.53 -28.51 -3.92
N SER A 210 7.56 -28.94 -3.11
CA SER A 210 6.33 -29.55 -3.62
C SER A 210 5.39 -28.54 -4.31
N ASP A 211 5.39 -27.29 -3.84
CA ASP A 211 4.55 -26.23 -4.41
C ASP A 211 5.17 -25.61 -5.68
N ALA A 212 6.49 -25.78 -5.89
CA ALA A 212 7.19 -25.22 -7.04
C ALA A 212 6.89 -26.00 -8.33
N LYS A 213 6.78 -25.29 -9.46
CA LYS A 213 6.71 -25.91 -10.79
C LYS A 213 7.96 -26.76 -11.09
N GLN A 214 9.12 -26.28 -10.65
CA GLN A 214 10.42 -26.92 -10.85
C GLN A 214 11.46 -26.41 -9.86
N VAL A 215 12.45 -27.25 -9.53
CA VAL A 215 13.70 -26.91 -8.85
C VAL A 215 14.83 -27.20 -9.82
N ILE A 216 15.62 -26.17 -10.19
CA ILE A 216 16.64 -26.37 -11.25
C ILE A 216 18.03 -26.56 -10.63
N GLU A 217 18.58 -25.56 -9.92
CA GLU A 217 19.94 -25.65 -9.38
C GLU A 217 20.02 -25.85 -7.86
N PRO A 218 19.07 -25.33 -7.04
CA PRO A 218 19.19 -25.40 -5.59
C PRO A 218 19.26 -26.85 -5.10
N THR A 219 20.17 -27.11 -4.17
CA THR A 219 20.23 -28.38 -3.45
C THR A 219 19.24 -28.39 -2.30
N SER A 220 18.90 -29.59 -1.79
CA SER A 220 18.08 -29.74 -0.58
C SER A 220 18.66 -28.97 0.60
N GLU A 221 19.97 -28.93 0.73
CA GLU A 221 20.65 -28.18 1.79
C GLU A 221 20.47 -26.67 1.64
N HIS A 222 20.61 -26.12 0.44
CA HIS A 222 20.32 -24.70 0.17
C HIS A 222 18.87 -24.32 0.52
N LEU A 223 17.93 -25.22 0.22
CA LEU A 223 16.51 -25.01 0.52
C LEU A 223 16.26 -25.02 2.03
N LYS A 224 16.84 -25.97 2.78
CA LYS A 224 16.74 -26.02 4.25
C LYS A 224 17.34 -24.80 4.91
N GLN A 225 18.52 -24.36 4.46
CA GLN A 225 19.15 -23.13 4.96
C GLN A 225 18.28 -21.90 4.67
N SER A 226 17.71 -21.78 3.48
CA SER A 226 16.78 -20.68 3.14
C SER A 226 15.50 -20.72 3.99
N ALA A 227 15.00 -21.92 4.29
CA ALA A 227 13.86 -22.11 5.18
C ALA A 227 14.19 -21.70 6.62
N ALA A 228 15.38 -22.02 7.13
CA ALA A 228 15.83 -21.58 8.44
C ALA A 228 15.91 -20.04 8.53
N VAL A 229 16.40 -19.36 7.49
CA VAL A 229 16.42 -17.89 7.42
C VAL A 229 15.01 -17.32 7.43
N TYR A 230 14.10 -17.89 6.64
CA TYR A 230 12.69 -17.48 6.62
C TYR A 230 12.02 -17.62 8.00
N LEU A 231 12.19 -18.76 8.65
CA LEU A 231 11.61 -19.04 9.96
C LEU A 231 12.18 -18.11 11.04
N ALA A 232 13.48 -17.84 11.00
CA ALA A 232 14.14 -16.89 11.91
C ALA A 232 13.59 -15.46 11.73
N MET A 233 13.49 -14.98 10.48
CA MET A 233 12.87 -13.66 10.19
C MET A 233 11.43 -13.60 10.71
N LYS A 234 10.61 -14.61 10.37
CA LYS A 234 9.23 -14.73 10.83
C LYS A 234 9.11 -14.71 12.35
N HIS A 235 9.99 -15.47 13.06
CA HIS A 235 10.02 -15.50 14.52
C HIS A 235 10.34 -14.11 15.11
N ILE A 236 11.37 -13.42 14.60
CA ILE A 236 11.73 -12.08 15.08
C ILE A 236 10.60 -11.08 14.81
N LEU A 237 10.01 -11.08 13.61
CA LEU A 237 8.89 -10.21 13.26
C LEU A 237 7.70 -10.42 14.19
N SER A 238 7.33 -11.68 14.45
CA SER A 238 6.24 -12.03 15.38
C SER A 238 6.54 -11.54 16.80
N ARG A 239 7.74 -11.81 17.32
CA ARG A 239 8.17 -11.38 18.66
C ARG A 239 8.17 -9.86 18.82
N LYS A 240 8.49 -9.11 17.75
CA LYS A 240 8.47 -7.64 17.75
C LYS A 240 7.11 -7.07 17.39
N GLY A 241 6.13 -7.90 17.03
CA GLY A 241 4.82 -7.46 16.54
C GLY A 241 4.94 -6.60 15.29
N ALA A 242 5.83 -6.96 14.36
CA ALA A 242 6.14 -6.18 13.16
C ALA A 242 5.39 -6.71 11.92
N GLN A 243 4.92 -5.80 11.07
CA GLN A 243 4.18 -6.07 9.85
C GLN A 243 5.03 -5.86 8.58
N ALA A 244 6.24 -5.29 8.74
CA ALA A 244 7.16 -5.08 7.63
C ALA A 244 8.61 -5.18 8.09
N MET A 245 9.53 -5.32 7.14
CA MET A 245 10.95 -5.35 7.40
C MET A 245 11.78 -4.74 6.27
N ALA A 246 12.97 -4.26 6.62
CA ALA A 246 14.05 -4.03 5.67
C ALA A 246 15.30 -4.77 6.14
N ILE A 247 16.14 -5.21 5.21
CA ILE A 247 17.37 -5.92 5.52
C ILE A 247 18.54 -5.42 4.68
N ASN A 248 19.71 -5.23 5.30
CA ASN A 248 20.95 -5.05 4.58
C ASN A 248 21.46 -6.41 4.08
N CYS A 249 20.83 -6.94 3.02
CA CYS A 249 21.20 -8.22 2.44
C CYS A 249 22.59 -8.22 1.80
N LEU A 250 23.11 -7.06 1.41
CA LEU A 250 24.47 -6.91 0.84
C LEU A 250 25.55 -7.24 1.89
N GLU A 251 25.32 -6.90 3.15
CA GLU A 251 26.24 -7.29 4.22
C GLU A 251 26.30 -8.80 4.40
N ILE A 252 25.21 -9.51 4.12
CA ILE A 252 25.18 -10.99 4.14
C ILE A 252 25.89 -11.57 2.92
N THR A 253 25.62 -11.03 1.72
CA THR A 253 26.04 -11.65 0.46
C THR A 253 27.44 -11.23 0.00
N GLN A 254 27.92 -10.07 0.42
CA GLN A 254 29.20 -9.49 0.00
C GLN A 254 30.27 -9.48 1.10
N SER A 255 29.89 -9.66 2.36
CA SER A 255 30.81 -9.65 3.49
C SER A 255 31.27 -11.08 3.82
N ASN A 256 32.57 -11.29 3.86
CA ASN A 256 33.15 -12.56 4.35
C ASN A 256 32.81 -12.86 5.82
N LYS A 257 32.34 -11.88 6.56
CA LYS A 257 31.95 -12.00 7.97
C LYS A 257 30.72 -12.89 8.19
N PHE A 258 29.75 -12.83 7.27
CA PHE A 258 28.46 -13.49 7.45
C PHE A 258 28.12 -14.51 6.37
N SER A 259 28.75 -14.44 5.18
CA SER A 259 28.43 -15.32 4.03
C SER A 259 28.63 -16.81 4.28
N GLU A 260 29.46 -17.19 5.28
CA GLU A 260 29.62 -18.58 5.69
C GLU A 260 28.63 -19.06 6.75
N LYS A 261 27.94 -18.11 7.40
CA LYS A 261 27.04 -18.37 8.55
C LYS A 261 25.56 -18.36 8.19
N ILE A 262 25.21 -17.66 7.14
CA ILE A 262 23.83 -17.47 6.71
C ILE A 262 23.76 -17.40 5.18
N ILE A 263 22.75 -18.01 4.61
CA ILE A 263 22.46 -17.91 3.18
C ILE A 263 21.64 -16.62 2.90
N ASN A 264 21.55 -16.20 1.64
CA ASN A 264 20.76 -15.02 1.25
C ASN A 264 19.28 -15.14 1.66
N PRO A 265 18.63 -14.03 2.08
CA PRO A 265 17.26 -14.05 2.58
C PRO A 265 16.18 -14.04 1.47
N CYS A 266 16.56 -13.99 0.19
CA CYS A 266 15.69 -13.64 -0.93
C CYS A 266 14.43 -14.50 -1.03
N LEU A 267 14.56 -15.84 -0.98
CA LEU A 267 13.40 -16.74 -1.04
C LEU A 267 12.43 -16.49 0.13
N GLY A 268 12.98 -16.38 1.35
CA GLY A 268 12.19 -16.09 2.53
C GLY A 268 11.43 -14.77 2.43
N MET A 269 12.05 -13.73 1.86
CA MET A 269 11.42 -12.42 1.66
C MET A 269 10.29 -12.49 0.64
N SER A 270 10.42 -13.26 -0.45
CA SER A 270 9.32 -13.48 -1.41
C SER A 270 8.10 -14.06 -0.72
N PHE A 271 8.28 -15.08 0.12
CA PHE A 271 7.17 -15.73 0.83
C PHE A 271 6.65 -14.93 2.04
N LEU A 272 7.45 -14.03 2.64
CA LEU A 272 6.93 -13.07 3.61
C LEU A 272 5.98 -12.07 2.94
N ARG A 273 6.30 -11.60 1.73
CA ARG A 273 5.41 -10.73 0.94
C ARG A 273 4.09 -11.42 0.61
N ASP A 274 4.10 -12.71 0.28
CA ASP A 274 2.89 -13.52 0.07
C ASP A 274 2.00 -13.64 1.32
N LYS A 275 2.55 -13.33 2.51
CA LYS A 275 1.85 -13.29 3.80
C LYS A 275 1.48 -11.87 4.24
N GLY A 276 1.63 -10.87 3.36
CA GLY A 276 1.33 -9.48 3.68
C GLY A 276 2.43 -8.74 4.46
N ILE A 277 3.61 -9.34 4.61
CA ILE A 277 4.75 -8.72 5.28
C ILE A 277 5.64 -8.07 4.21
N ALA A 278 5.52 -6.76 4.04
CA ALA A 278 6.39 -6.03 3.12
C ALA A 278 7.86 -6.16 3.53
N SER A 279 8.70 -6.59 2.59
CA SER A 279 10.11 -6.94 2.85
C SER A 279 11.02 -6.19 1.89
N GLY A 280 11.66 -5.11 2.39
CA GLY A 280 12.58 -4.25 1.63
C GLY A 280 13.98 -4.84 1.56
N CYS A 281 14.57 -4.84 0.37
CA CYS A 281 15.95 -5.27 0.13
C CYS A 281 16.91 -4.10 0.31
N GLU A 282 18.20 -4.40 0.52
CA GLU A 282 19.29 -3.43 0.54
C GLU A 282 19.10 -2.27 1.52
N MET A 283 18.24 -2.42 2.53
CA MET A 283 17.85 -1.38 3.49
C MET A 283 17.24 -0.13 2.80
N ASP A 284 16.65 -0.28 1.61
CA ASP A 284 15.97 0.82 0.93
C ASP A 284 14.60 1.11 1.57
N ILE A 285 14.59 2.04 2.51
CA ILE A 285 13.38 2.43 3.25
C ILE A 285 12.36 3.11 2.35
N ALA A 286 12.79 3.95 1.41
CA ALA A 286 11.88 4.61 0.48
C ALA A 286 11.19 3.61 -0.47
N GLY A 287 11.95 2.60 -0.95
CA GLY A 287 11.40 1.47 -1.69
C GLY A 287 10.44 0.63 -0.85
N LEU A 288 10.79 0.34 0.41
CA LEU A 288 9.90 -0.37 1.33
C LEU A 288 8.60 0.40 1.58
N LEU A 289 8.66 1.73 1.78
CA LEU A 289 7.47 2.56 1.94
C LEU A 289 6.58 2.48 0.69
N SER A 290 7.18 2.56 -0.50
CA SER A 290 6.43 2.39 -1.77
C SER A 290 5.70 1.06 -1.81
N MET A 291 6.36 -0.03 -1.37
CA MET A 291 5.73 -1.35 -1.28
C MET A 291 4.57 -1.39 -0.29
N ILE A 292 4.74 -0.81 0.91
CA ILE A 292 3.71 -0.79 1.95
C ILE A 292 2.48 -0.05 1.44
N LEU A 293 2.66 1.17 0.89
CA LEU A 293 1.56 1.97 0.36
C LEU A 293 0.79 1.22 -0.74
N LEU A 294 1.51 0.64 -1.71
CA LEU A 294 0.89 -0.13 -2.78
C LEU A 294 0.16 -1.38 -2.26
N SER A 295 0.78 -2.12 -1.35
CA SER A 295 0.18 -3.35 -0.81
C SER A 295 -1.06 -3.06 0.03
N ASP A 296 -1.05 -2.00 0.84
CA ASP A 296 -2.17 -1.61 1.67
C ASP A 296 -3.34 -1.09 0.82
N LEU A 297 -3.08 -0.29 -0.22
CA LEU A 297 -4.10 0.17 -1.17
C LEU A 297 -4.71 -1.00 -1.96
N GLY A 298 -3.85 -1.85 -2.52
CA GLY A 298 -4.28 -2.90 -3.43
C GLY A 298 -4.72 -4.19 -2.74
N GLN A 299 -4.47 -4.34 -1.43
CA GLN A 299 -4.69 -5.59 -0.68
C GLN A 299 -4.06 -6.80 -1.38
N LYS A 300 -2.82 -6.61 -1.89
CA LYS A 300 -2.03 -7.58 -2.66
C LYS A 300 -0.54 -7.41 -2.30
N PRO A 301 0.28 -8.45 -2.50
CA PRO A 301 1.71 -8.28 -2.44
C PRO A 301 2.21 -7.31 -3.50
N SER A 302 3.24 -6.54 -3.17
CA SER A 302 3.97 -5.70 -4.12
C SER A 302 5.37 -6.25 -4.39
N PHE A 303 5.86 -6.04 -5.60
CA PHE A 303 7.23 -6.31 -6.00
C PHE A 303 8.08 -5.06 -5.84
N LEU A 304 9.35 -5.20 -5.49
CA LEU A 304 10.34 -4.13 -5.49
C LEU A 304 11.44 -4.51 -6.47
N GLY A 305 11.70 -3.70 -7.48
CA GLY A 305 12.70 -3.99 -8.47
C GLY A 305 13.53 -2.80 -8.91
N ASN A 306 14.73 -3.09 -9.40
CA ASN A 306 15.65 -2.13 -10.01
C ASN A 306 15.26 -1.82 -11.44
N ILE A 307 15.32 -0.56 -11.86
CA ILE A 307 15.26 -0.20 -13.28
C ILE A 307 16.60 -0.59 -13.91
N VAL A 308 16.65 -1.69 -14.62
CA VAL A 308 17.88 -2.21 -15.25
C VAL A 308 17.99 -1.88 -16.74
N HIS A 309 16.89 -1.45 -17.35
CA HIS A 309 16.84 -1.04 -18.75
C HIS A 309 15.71 -0.04 -18.98
N ALA A 310 15.94 0.91 -19.87
CA ALA A 310 14.94 1.89 -20.30
C ALA A 310 15.14 2.20 -21.77
N ASP A 311 14.14 1.89 -22.61
CA ASP A 311 14.18 2.17 -24.04
C ASP A 311 13.11 3.23 -24.43
N PRO A 312 13.53 4.47 -24.72
CA PRO A 312 12.61 5.52 -25.10
C PRO A 312 12.03 5.38 -26.50
N LYS A 313 12.54 4.47 -27.33
CA LYS A 313 12.00 4.24 -28.70
C LYS A 313 10.75 3.36 -28.66
N SER A 314 10.79 2.31 -27.86
CA SER A 314 9.66 1.40 -27.67
C SER A 314 8.78 1.74 -26.47
N ASN A 315 9.17 2.73 -25.65
CA ASN A 315 8.56 3.08 -24.37
C ASN A 315 8.49 1.89 -23.41
N VAL A 316 9.60 1.17 -23.27
CA VAL A 316 9.71 -0.02 -22.44
C VAL A 316 10.77 0.19 -21.36
N ILE A 317 10.46 -0.26 -20.15
CA ILE A 317 11.42 -0.40 -19.05
C ILE A 317 11.54 -1.87 -18.64
N LYS A 318 12.69 -2.26 -18.07
CA LYS A 318 12.83 -3.55 -17.40
C LYS A 318 13.06 -3.32 -15.91
N LEU A 319 12.19 -3.91 -15.11
CA LEU A 319 12.25 -3.93 -13.66
C LEU A 319 12.74 -5.29 -13.21
N SER A 320 13.87 -5.36 -12.49
CA SER A 320 14.50 -6.64 -12.17
C SER A 320 14.89 -6.75 -10.71
N HIS A 321 14.58 -7.90 -10.06
CA HIS A 321 15.06 -8.26 -8.72
C HIS A 321 14.91 -9.76 -8.42
N CYS A 322 15.46 -10.18 -7.26
CA CYS A 322 15.46 -11.59 -6.81
C CYS A 322 14.22 -11.99 -6.00
N ILE A 323 13.36 -11.08 -5.63
CA ILE A 323 12.32 -11.25 -4.59
C ILE A 323 10.92 -10.88 -5.08
N LEU A 324 10.50 -11.47 -6.20
CA LEU A 324 9.13 -11.36 -6.69
C LEU A 324 8.21 -12.27 -5.86
N PRO A 325 7.10 -11.76 -5.27
CA PRO A 325 6.13 -12.61 -4.59
C PRO A 325 5.34 -13.47 -5.58
N THR A 326 4.89 -14.63 -5.12
CA THR A 326 4.10 -15.52 -5.97
C THR A 326 2.61 -15.15 -6.00
N ARG A 327 2.10 -14.46 -4.97
CA ARG A 327 0.70 -14.04 -4.85
C ARG A 327 0.41 -12.64 -5.39
N MET A 328 1.13 -12.22 -6.43
CA MET A 328 0.89 -10.92 -7.06
C MET A 328 -0.59 -10.64 -7.44
N PRO A 329 -1.41 -11.62 -7.82
CA PRO A 329 -2.83 -11.38 -8.08
C PRO A 329 -3.64 -10.94 -6.84
N GLY A 330 -3.28 -11.44 -5.64
CA GLY A 330 -3.96 -11.10 -4.39
C GLY A 330 -3.65 -12.08 -3.26
N PHE A 331 -3.79 -11.64 -2.00
CA PHE A 331 -3.51 -12.50 -0.84
C PHE A 331 -4.42 -13.73 -0.76
N LYS A 332 -5.63 -13.62 -1.29
CA LYS A 332 -6.63 -14.71 -1.31
C LYS A 332 -6.63 -15.50 -2.62
N GLU A 333 -5.94 -14.99 -3.64
CA GLU A 333 -5.86 -15.62 -4.95
C GLU A 333 -4.85 -16.76 -4.97
N ALA A 334 -4.96 -17.63 -5.99
CA ALA A 334 -3.97 -18.68 -6.22
C ALA A 334 -2.60 -18.06 -6.52
N PRO A 335 -1.51 -18.65 -6.02
CA PRO A 335 -0.17 -18.19 -6.37
C PRO A 335 0.11 -18.41 -7.85
N LEU A 336 0.89 -17.52 -8.44
CA LEU A 336 1.47 -17.72 -9.77
C LEU A 336 2.46 -18.90 -9.73
N PRO A 337 2.61 -19.64 -10.83
CA PRO A 337 3.63 -20.68 -10.93
C PRO A 337 5.03 -20.11 -10.70
N TYR A 338 5.88 -20.82 -9.95
CA TYR A 338 7.24 -20.39 -9.70
C TYR A 338 8.24 -21.55 -9.82
N THR A 339 9.45 -21.19 -10.21
CA THR A 339 10.61 -22.11 -10.29
C THR A 339 11.65 -21.70 -9.26
N LEU A 340 12.15 -22.66 -8.49
CA LEU A 340 13.22 -22.42 -7.54
C LEU A 340 14.57 -22.42 -8.26
N ARG A 341 15.34 -21.34 -8.08
CA ARG A 341 16.57 -21.05 -8.77
C ARG A 341 17.68 -20.66 -7.78
N ASN A 342 18.94 -20.81 -8.18
CA ASN A 342 20.06 -20.28 -7.43
C ASN A 342 20.09 -18.74 -7.48
N TYR A 343 20.50 -18.12 -6.37
CA TYR A 343 20.75 -16.71 -6.27
C TYR A 343 22.02 -16.32 -7.06
N HIS A 344 21.89 -15.50 -8.11
CA HIS A 344 23.01 -14.99 -8.93
C HIS A 344 24.04 -16.08 -9.34
N GLY A 345 23.57 -17.26 -9.71
CA GLY A 345 24.45 -18.39 -10.09
C GLY A 345 25.29 -18.96 -8.94
N LYS A 346 25.04 -18.54 -7.67
CA LYS A 346 25.81 -18.92 -6.48
C LYS A 346 24.96 -19.74 -5.50
N LYS A 347 25.53 -20.01 -4.32
CA LYS A 347 24.79 -20.55 -3.18
C LYS A 347 23.67 -19.60 -2.79
N GLY A 348 22.54 -20.17 -2.43
CA GLY A 348 21.35 -19.43 -2.06
C GLY A 348 20.18 -19.72 -2.98
N VAL A 349 18.99 -19.38 -2.56
CA VAL A 349 17.78 -19.70 -3.30
C VAL A 349 16.94 -18.45 -3.51
N THR A 350 16.33 -18.37 -4.68
CA THR A 350 15.29 -17.41 -5.03
C THR A 350 14.20 -18.12 -5.83
N ALA A 351 13.05 -17.46 -6.01
CA ALA A 351 12.00 -17.94 -6.89
C ALA A 351 11.96 -17.06 -8.15
N PHE A 352 11.91 -17.69 -9.30
CA PHE A 352 11.41 -17.07 -10.52
C PHE A 352 9.89 -17.26 -10.55
N THR A 353 9.14 -16.18 -10.58
CA THR A 353 7.67 -16.17 -10.66
C THR A 353 7.25 -15.70 -12.04
N ASP A 354 6.47 -16.52 -12.74
CA ASP A 354 6.08 -16.26 -14.11
C ASP A 354 4.84 -15.34 -14.17
N ILE A 355 5.06 -14.05 -14.45
CA ILE A 355 3.98 -13.07 -14.59
C ILE A 355 3.39 -13.13 -15.99
N PRO A 356 2.05 -13.24 -16.15
CA PRO A 356 1.38 -13.22 -17.44
C PRO A 356 1.59 -11.87 -18.17
N LYS A 357 1.64 -11.93 -19.52
CA LYS A 357 1.58 -10.73 -20.36
C LYS A 357 0.20 -10.09 -20.33
N GLY A 358 0.13 -8.78 -20.60
CA GLY A 358 -1.13 -8.04 -20.65
C GLY A 358 -1.65 -7.60 -19.27
N VAL A 359 -0.90 -7.88 -18.19
CA VAL A 359 -1.30 -7.43 -16.85
C VAL A 359 -1.01 -5.95 -16.69
N GLU A 360 -2.04 -5.16 -16.36
CA GLU A 360 -1.87 -3.77 -15.96
C GLU A 360 -1.18 -3.70 -14.59
N VAL A 361 -0.23 -2.78 -14.47
CA VAL A 361 0.54 -2.57 -13.24
C VAL A 361 0.64 -1.10 -12.89
N THR A 362 0.70 -0.80 -11.59
CA THR A 362 1.13 0.50 -11.08
C THR A 362 2.54 0.38 -10.53
N LEU A 363 3.41 1.26 -10.98
CA LEU A 363 4.73 1.47 -10.40
C LEU A 363 4.69 2.73 -9.55
N ALA A 364 5.32 2.67 -8.36
CA ALA A 364 5.42 3.85 -7.51
C ALA A 364 6.76 3.90 -6.76
N ARG A 365 7.21 5.13 -6.50
CA ARG A 365 8.36 5.42 -5.65
C ARG A 365 8.04 6.56 -4.71
N VAL A 366 8.19 6.31 -3.41
CA VAL A 366 8.28 7.34 -2.38
C VAL A 366 9.66 7.98 -2.50
N GLN A 367 9.70 9.30 -2.53
CA GLN A 367 10.93 10.05 -2.64
C GLN A 367 11.28 10.74 -1.33
N ARG A 368 12.58 10.74 -0.99
CA ARG A 368 13.15 11.38 0.20
C ARG A 368 12.41 10.96 1.48
N ASN A 369 12.04 11.93 2.29
CA ASN A 369 11.37 11.74 3.58
C ASN A 369 9.83 11.71 3.45
N LEU A 370 9.29 11.03 2.43
CA LEU A 370 7.86 11.10 2.08
C LEU A 370 7.44 12.55 1.74
N GLU A 371 8.24 13.23 0.92
CA GLU A 371 7.94 14.57 0.39
C GLU A 371 7.14 14.48 -0.91
N ARG A 372 7.34 13.37 -1.65
CA ARG A 372 6.67 13.13 -2.93
C ARG A 372 6.45 11.64 -3.15
N ILE A 373 5.36 11.33 -3.85
CA ILE A 373 5.11 10.03 -4.48
C ILE A 373 5.11 10.24 -5.98
N VAL A 374 5.97 9.52 -6.69
CA VAL A 374 5.96 9.45 -8.16
C VAL A 374 5.38 8.11 -8.56
N ALA A 375 4.39 8.10 -9.44
CA ALA A 375 3.74 6.86 -9.88
C ALA A 375 3.36 6.92 -11.36
N LEU A 376 3.26 5.74 -11.95
CA LEU A 376 2.80 5.54 -13.33
C LEU A 376 2.11 4.19 -13.46
N THR A 377 1.32 4.05 -14.53
CA THR A 377 0.81 2.74 -14.96
C THR A 377 1.57 2.22 -16.15
N GLY A 378 1.50 0.93 -16.36
CA GLY A 378 2.05 0.24 -17.51
C GLY A 378 1.46 -1.14 -17.70
N GLU A 379 1.86 -1.81 -18.75
CA GLU A 379 1.44 -3.16 -19.09
C GLU A 379 2.65 -4.11 -19.14
N VAL A 380 2.54 -5.25 -18.50
CA VAL A 380 3.57 -6.30 -18.57
C VAL A 380 3.59 -6.91 -19.98
N VAL A 381 4.70 -6.76 -20.67
CA VAL A 381 4.88 -7.34 -22.03
C VAL A 381 5.76 -8.59 -22.03
N ALA A 382 6.60 -8.78 -21.01
CA ALA A 382 7.36 -10.01 -20.79
C ALA A 382 7.78 -10.16 -19.34
N CYS A 383 7.99 -11.41 -18.90
CA CYS A 383 8.66 -11.76 -17.66
C CYS A 383 9.72 -12.81 -17.98
N GLU A 384 10.98 -12.56 -17.61
CA GLU A 384 12.14 -13.36 -18.03
C GLU A 384 12.91 -13.84 -16.79
N ASP A 385 13.30 -15.12 -16.79
CA ASP A 385 14.24 -15.69 -15.84
C ASP A 385 15.66 -15.37 -16.30
N THR A 386 16.26 -14.35 -15.72
CA THR A 386 17.61 -13.90 -16.07
C THR A 386 18.63 -14.38 -15.05
N GLU A 387 19.89 -14.57 -15.49
CA GLU A 387 20.93 -15.17 -14.65
C GLU A 387 21.30 -14.28 -13.44
N PHE A 388 21.26 -12.96 -13.59
CA PHE A 388 21.68 -12.02 -12.55
C PHE A 388 20.60 -11.81 -11.48
N CYS A 389 19.43 -11.29 -11.88
CA CYS A 389 18.26 -11.17 -11.02
C CYS A 389 17.13 -11.96 -11.65
N ARG A 390 16.73 -13.07 -11.04
CA ARG A 390 15.87 -14.08 -11.66
C ARG A 390 14.55 -13.55 -12.19
N ASN A 391 14.02 -12.49 -11.62
CA ASN A 391 12.76 -11.92 -12.08
C ASN A 391 13.02 -10.58 -12.81
N THR A 392 12.96 -10.61 -14.12
CA THR A 392 13.05 -9.41 -14.96
C THR A 392 11.73 -9.20 -15.70
N VAL A 393 10.98 -8.19 -15.26
CA VAL A 393 9.67 -7.83 -15.80
C VAL A 393 9.84 -6.69 -16.78
N THR A 394 9.45 -6.91 -18.04
CA THR A 394 9.43 -5.89 -19.08
C THR A 394 8.07 -5.24 -19.11
N ILE A 395 8.03 -3.93 -18.95
CA ILE A 395 6.81 -3.14 -18.79
C ILE A 395 6.78 -2.05 -19.86
N LYS A 396 5.70 -2.00 -20.63
CA LYS A 396 5.42 -0.89 -21.55
C LYS A 396 4.74 0.22 -20.77
N ILE A 397 5.28 1.43 -20.86
CA ILE A 397 4.77 2.63 -20.18
C ILE A 397 4.49 3.74 -21.21
N GLN A 398 3.86 4.82 -20.79
CA GLN A 398 3.48 5.90 -21.70
C GLN A 398 4.70 6.68 -22.22
N ASN A 399 5.62 7.08 -21.34
CA ASN A 399 6.76 7.92 -21.68
C ASN A 399 7.99 7.60 -20.81
N VAL A 400 8.94 6.85 -21.38
CA VAL A 400 10.19 6.49 -20.67
C VAL A 400 11.06 7.71 -20.37
N ARG A 401 11.11 8.73 -21.23
CA ARG A 401 11.95 9.91 -20.99
C ARG A 401 11.45 10.72 -19.82
N ASP A 402 10.14 10.91 -19.70
CA ASP A 402 9.54 11.61 -18.58
C ASP A 402 9.74 10.82 -17.28
N PHE A 403 9.50 9.51 -17.33
CA PHE A 403 9.74 8.63 -16.19
C PHE A 403 11.18 8.74 -15.66
N ILE A 404 12.18 8.56 -16.52
CA ILE A 404 13.59 8.64 -16.12
C ILE A 404 13.96 10.03 -15.63
N GLY A 405 13.37 11.08 -16.20
CA GLY A 405 13.59 12.47 -15.78
C GLY A 405 13.04 12.80 -14.38
N GLN A 406 12.08 12.01 -13.90
CA GLN A 406 11.43 12.21 -12.58
C GLN A 406 11.79 11.14 -11.56
N ALA A 407 12.36 10.00 -12.01
CA ALA A 407 12.70 8.89 -11.12
C ALA A 407 13.82 9.27 -10.15
N GLU A 408 13.62 8.97 -8.88
CA GLU A 408 14.65 9.06 -7.84
C GLU A 408 14.89 7.66 -7.26
N GLY A 409 16.18 7.29 -7.17
CA GLY A 409 16.55 5.97 -6.70
C GLY A 409 16.31 4.88 -7.75
N ASN A 410 16.87 3.72 -7.48
CA ASN A 410 16.87 2.60 -8.42
C ASN A 410 15.66 1.67 -8.26
N HIS A 411 15.26 1.39 -7.00
CA HIS A 411 14.14 0.51 -6.73
C HIS A 411 12.80 1.23 -6.89
N HIS A 412 11.87 0.56 -7.57
CA HIS A 412 10.47 0.99 -7.69
C HIS A 412 9.55 -0.15 -7.22
N GLY A 413 8.52 0.21 -6.45
CA GLY A 413 7.45 -0.72 -6.10
C GLY A 413 6.56 -0.96 -7.32
N MET A 414 6.09 -2.21 -7.50
CA MET A 414 5.13 -2.59 -8.56
C MET A 414 4.00 -3.43 -7.96
N ILE A 415 2.78 -3.16 -8.36
CA ILE A 415 1.58 -3.92 -7.99
C ILE A 415 0.67 -4.12 -9.21
N PHE A 416 -0.10 -5.21 -9.24
CA PHE A 416 -1.10 -5.46 -10.29
C PHE A 416 -2.32 -4.56 -10.13
N GLY A 417 -2.70 -3.89 -11.19
CA GLY A 417 -3.83 -2.96 -11.27
C GLY A 417 -3.44 -1.50 -11.31
N ASN A 418 -4.43 -0.62 -11.42
CA ASN A 418 -4.28 0.82 -11.50
C ASN A 418 -4.69 1.49 -10.19
N TYR A 419 -3.73 2.14 -9.53
CA TYR A 419 -3.89 2.80 -8.23
C TYR A 419 -3.45 4.27 -8.26
N LEU A 420 -3.38 4.91 -9.44
CA LEU A 420 -2.92 6.30 -9.53
C LEU A 420 -3.81 7.26 -8.73
N ASN A 421 -5.12 7.15 -8.89
CA ASN A 421 -6.06 8.00 -8.17
C ASN A 421 -6.00 7.76 -6.65
N ASP A 422 -5.88 6.49 -6.23
CA ASP A 422 -5.75 6.16 -4.81
C ASP A 422 -4.46 6.72 -4.21
N LEU A 423 -3.35 6.67 -4.96
CA LEU A 423 -2.06 7.25 -4.54
C LEU A 423 -2.10 8.78 -4.49
N GLU A 424 -2.84 9.43 -5.41
CA GLU A 424 -3.04 10.87 -5.39
C GLU A 424 -3.80 11.29 -4.12
N VAL A 425 -4.94 10.66 -3.84
CA VAL A 425 -5.72 10.91 -2.60
C VAL A 425 -4.88 10.60 -1.37
N LEU A 426 -4.12 9.49 -1.38
CA LEU A 426 -3.23 9.12 -0.27
C LEU A 426 -2.13 10.16 -0.04
N SER A 427 -1.60 10.75 -1.11
CA SER A 427 -0.58 11.80 -1.00
C SER A 427 -1.09 13.03 -0.25
N ASP A 428 -2.33 13.44 -0.51
CA ASP A 428 -2.98 14.52 0.24
C ASP A 428 -3.16 14.15 1.72
N VAL A 429 -3.61 12.93 1.99
CA VAL A 429 -3.79 12.40 3.35
C VAL A 429 -2.46 12.32 4.13
N LEU A 430 -1.34 12.04 3.45
CA LEU A 430 0.01 11.94 4.03
C LEU A 430 0.79 13.27 4.00
N ASP A 431 0.19 14.34 3.53
CA ASP A 431 0.82 15.66 3.36
C ASP A 431 2.12 15.59 2.57
N CYS A 432 2.04 15.00 1.38
CA CYS A 432 3.13 14.96 0.40
C CYS A 432 2.62 15.36 -0.99
N SER A 433 3.51 15.62 -1.93
CA SER A 433 3.14 15.90 -3.32
C SER A 433 2.98 14.59 -4.11
N PHE A 434 2.14 14.62 -5.12
CA PHE A 434 1.94 13.52 -6.05
C PHE A 434 2.34 13.92 -7.47
N ARG A 435 2.96 12.99 -8.20
CA ARG A 435 3.27 13.12 -9.61
C ARG A 435 2.90 11.85 -10.35
N SER A 436 1.89 11.92 -11.18
CA SER A 436 1.57 10.90 -12.18
C SER A 436 2.39 11.15 -13.46
N LEU A 437 2.88 10.06 -14.07
CA LEU A 437 3.71 10.07 -15.28
C LEU A 437 3.08 9.25 -16.39
#